data_3588c1bd02b4105e219386b0834e62b9
#
_entry.id   3588c1bd02b4105e219386b0834e62b9
#
_cell.length_a   1.000
_cell.length_b   1.000
_cell.length_c   1.000
_cell.angle_alpha   90.00
_cell.angle_beta   90.00
_cell.angle_gamma   90.00
#
_symmetry.space_group_name_H-M   'P 1'
#
loop_
_entity.id
_entity.type
_entity.pdbx_description
1 polymer ?
#
loop_
_entity_poly.entity_id
_entity_poly.type
_entity_poly.pdbx_seq_one_letter_code
_entity_poly.pdbx_strand_id
1 'polypeptide(L)'
;MRSDKSNRSDQSDRSDQSDRSDKSDGSDGSDSKDQEGSTQMTHTPNWAPPEDEAGLTENEIRDLICEIGRRLWIKDMADCNAGNISYRLNQDCVLTTPTLISKGFMEPDDLVVVDVQGNKLAGKRNLTSEVRMHLGVYAARPDVRAVIHAHPRNALVFAVTGLAPASGVLTEVEDTIGAIALVPYAPSGTQAFADALKPYLAGHSAFILSQHGALTVGRGLIEAFWAMETLETYCGVLLAARSLGEVRKIPGS
;
A
#
# COMPACT_ATOMS: atom_id res chain seq x y z
N MET A 1 10.55 -51.24 29.32
CA MET A 1 11.28 -52.12 28.41
C MET A 1 11.92 -51.22 27.39
N ARG A 2 13.19 -50.90 27.60
CA ARG A 2 14.40 -51.38 26.90
C ARG A 2 14.37 -51.01 25.43
N SER A 3 15.29 -50.34 24.77
CA SER A 3 16.73 -50.01 24.95
C SER A 3 17.14 -49.38 23.64
N ASP A 4 17.79 -48.21 23.59
CA ASP A 4 19.25 -48.08 23.68
C ASP A 4 20.04 -48.35 22.38
N LYS A 5 20.90 -47.41 22.10
CA LYS A 5 22.26 -47.37 21.55
C LYS A 5 22.39 -46.71 20.17
N SER A 6 22.99 -45.52 20.05
CA SER A 6 24.42 -45.10 20.19
C SER A 6 25.34 -45.61 19.08
N ASN A 7 26.01 -44.68 18.42
CA ASN A 7 27.48 -44.50 18.26
C ASN A 7 27.78 -43.54 17.12
N ARG A 8 28.47 -42.41 17.31
CA ARG A 8 29.92 -42.15 17.39
C ARG A 8 30.67 -42.66 16.12
N SER A 9 31.44 -41.91 15.48
CA SER A 9 32.62 -41.07 15.60
C SER A 9 33.31 -41.09 14.22
N ASP A 10 34.14 -40.30 13.72
CA ASP A 10 35.32 -39.57 14.09
C ASP A 10 35.83 -38.80 12.83
N GLN A 11 36.22 -37.62 12.94
CA GLN A 11 37.56 -36.99 12.85
C GLN A 11 38.52 -37.45 11.73
N SER A 12 39.06 -36.51 10.98
CA SER A 12 40.46 -36.06 10.85
C SER A 12 40.65 -35.32 9.51
N ASP A 13 41.00 -34.06 9.49
CA ASP A 13 42.30 -33.40 9.73
C ASP A 13 43.31 -33.44 8.53
N ARG A 14 43.91 -32.27 8.34
CA ARG A 14 45.17 -31.88 7.69
C ARG A 14 45.08 -31.40 6.23
N SER A 15 45.32 -30.08 6.03
CA SER A 15 46.56 -29.28 5.96
C SER A 15 47.44 -29.62 4.76
N ASP A 16 47.78 -28.64 3.94
CA ASP A 16 49.02 -27.88 3.80
C ASP A 16 49.01 -27.15 2.44
N GLN A 17 49.23 -25.96 2.44
CA GLN A 17 50.32 -25.00 2.17
C GLN A 17 51.05 -25.14 0.84
N SER A 18 51.25 -23.95 0.29
CA SER A 18 52.39 -23.37 -0.42
C SER A 18 52.35 -23.41 -1.95
N ASP A 19 52.69 -22.42 -2.65
CA ASP A 19 53.52 -21.23 -2.63
C ASP A 19 53.77 -20.80 -4.10
N ARG A 20 53.80 -19.51 -4.36
CA ARG A 20 54.59 -18.73 -5.36
C ARG A 20 54.62 -19.18 -6.84
N SER A 21 54.61 -18.32 -7.78
CA SER A 21 55.24 -17.04 -8.10
C SER A 21 54.94 -16.59 -9.53
N ASP A 22 54.79 -15.29 -9.68
CA ASP A 22 55.38 -14.37 -10.63
C ASP A 22 55.36 -14.58 -12.16
N LYS A 23 55.03 -13.46 -12.77
CA LYS A 23 55.50 -12.74 -13.98
C LYS A 23 54.59 -12.80 -15.21
N SER A 24 54.02 -11.65 -15.47
CA SER A 24 54.32 -10.54 -16.38
C SER A 24 54.09 -10.75 -17.87
N ASP A 25 53.56 -9.69 -18.42
CA ASP A 25 53.55 -9.18 -19.79
C ASP A 25 52.43 -9.66 -20.70
N GLY A 26 51.56 -8.79 -21.10
CA GLY A 26 51.72 -7.73 -22.01
C GLY A 26 50.67 -7.76 -23.11
N SER A 27 50.08 -6.63 -23.33
CA SER A 27 49.56 -6.05 -24.56
C SER A 27 48.17 -6.41 -25.11
N ASP A 28 47.43 -5.34 -25.17
CA ASP A 28 46.62 -4.83 -26.27
C ASP A 28 45.41 -5.62 -26.79
N GLY A 29 44.30 -4.93 -26.70
CA GLY A 29 43.42 -4.93 -27.82
C GLY A 29 41.92 -4.94 -27.58
N SER A 30 41.34 -3.77 -27.75
CA SER A 30 39.97 -3.53 -28.18
C SER A 30 38.86 -3.58 -27.14
N ASP A 31 38.56 -2.37 -26.69
CA ASP A 31 37.28 -1.89 -26.18
C ASP A 31 36.11 -2.39 -27.03
N SER A 32 35.26 -3.18 -26.44
CA SER A 32 33.84 -3.17 -26.73
C SER A 32 33.11 -2.81 -25.46
N LYS A 33 32.74 -1.54 -25.37
CA LYS A 33 31.84 -1.01 -24.34
C LYS A 33 30.44 -1.55 -24.59
N ASP A 34 30.07 -2.64 -23.99
CA ASP A 34 28.71 -2.97 -23.71
C ASP A 34 28.29 -2.14 -22.51
N GLN A 35 27.69 -0.97 -22.78
CA GLN A 35 26.93 -0.22 -21.82
C GLN A 35 25.63 -0.98 -21.56
N GLU A 36 25.66 -1.92 -20.63
CA GLU A 36 24.46 -2.32 -19.92
C GLU A 36 23.96 -1.11 -19.15
N GLY A 37 22.96 -0.47 -19.72
CA GLY A 37 22.19 0.57 -19.05
C GLY A 37 21.49 -0.04 -17.85
N SER A 38 22.13 -0.02 -16.69
CA SER A 38 21.44 -0.19 -15.41
C SER A 38 20.46 0.97 -15.31
N THR A 39 19.18 0.70 -15.53
CA THR A 39 18.10 1.60 -15.18
C THR A 39 18.12 1.71 -13.65
N GLN A 40 18.95 2.63 -13.14
CA GLN A 40 18.85 3.07 -11.75
C GLN A 40 17.44 3.63 -11.60
N MET A 41 16.61 2.99 -10.78
CA MET A 41 15.39 3.59 -10.28
C MET A 41 15.80 4.88 -9.60
N THR A 42 15.67 5.99 -10.29
CA THR A 42 15.93 7.32 -9.77
C THR A 42 14.88 7.61 -8.71
N HIS A 43 15.24 7.34 -7.46
CA HIS A 43 14.57 7.94 -6.33
C HIS A 43 14.74 9.45 -6.51
N THR A 44 13.67 10.15 -6.91
CA THR A 44 13.70 11.62 -6.95
C THR A 44 13.68 12.13 -5.49
N PRO A 45 14.82 12.65 -4.97
CA PRO A 45 14.91 13.04 -3.55
C PRO A 45 14.01 14.24 -3.20
N ASN A 46 13.43 14.91 -4.19
CA ASN A 46 12.68 16.16 -4.06
C ASN A 46 11.25 16.07 -4.64
N TRP A 47 10.60 14.89 -4.54
CA TRP A 47 9.20 14.84 -4.95
C TRP A 47 8.32 15.66 -3.99
N ALA A 48 7.63 16.64 -4.54
CA ALA A 48 6.56 17.38 -3.86
C ALA A 48 5.21 16.97 -4.49
N PRO A 49 4.15 16.83 -3.69
CA PRO A 49 2.83 16.59 -4.23
C PRO A 49 2.38 17.78 -5.07
N PRO A 50 1.55 17.57 -6.12
CA PRO A 50 0.95 18.68 -6.85
C PRO A 50 0.06 19.51 -5.92
N GLU A 51 0.09 20.85 -6.09
CA GLU A 51 -0.76 21.75 -5.32
C GLU A 51 -2.24 21.63 -5.71
N ASP A 52 -2.52 21.31 -6.98
CA ASP A 52 -3.86 21.09 -7.50
C ASP A 52 -3.90 19.88 -8.43
N GLU A 53 -4.61 18.83 -7.99
CA GLU A 53 -4.82 17.63 -8.81
C GLU A 53 -5.89 17.81 -9.90
N ALA A 54 -6.75 18.84 -9.79
CA ALA A 54 -7.85 19.03 -10.72
C ALA A 54 -7.36 19.45 -12.12
N GLY A 55 -6.17 20.05 -12.19
CA GLY A 55 -5.52 20.45 -13.43
C GLY A 55 -4.66 19.38 -14.10
N LEU A 56 -4.46 18.22 -13.45
CA LEU A 56 -3.60 17.16 -13.98
C LEU A 56 -4.24 16.44 -15.17
N THR A 57 -3.41 16.12 -16.15
CA THR A 57 -3.76 15.22 -17.26
C THR A 57 -3.90 13.77 -16.75
N GLU A 58 -4.57 12.91 -17.52
CA GLU A 58 -4.66 11.49 -17.20
C GLU A 58 -3.29 10.83 -17.02
N ASN A 59 -2.29 11.20 -17.83
CA ASN A 59 -0.93 10.66 -17.70
C ASN A 59 -0.27 11.07 -16.39
N GLU A 60 -0.39 12.32 -15.98
CA GLU A 60 0.12 12.80 -14.70
C GLU A 60 -0.58 12.12 -13.51
N ILE A 61 -1.87 11.83 -13.63
CA ILE A 61 -2.63 11.05 -12.62
C ILE A 61 -2.13 9.61 -12.58
N ARG A 62 -1.82 8.99 -13.72
CA ARG A 62 -1.23 7.66 -13.80
C ARG A 62 0.13 7.60 -13.10
N ASP A 63 0.99 8.57 -13.36
CA ASP A 63 2.30 8.71 -12.73
C ASP A 63 2.15 8.89 -11.21
N LEU A 64 1.21 9.72 -10.77
CA LEU A 64 0.93 9.96 -9.37
C LEU A 64 0.41 8.71 -8.64
N ILE A 65 -0.47 7.93 -9.27
CA ILE A 65 -0.93 6.63 -8.72
C ILE A 65 0.24 5.66 -8.56
N CYS A 66 1.14 5.59 -9.53
CA CYS A 66 2.33 4.73 -9.45
C CYS A 66 3.28 5.19 -8.34
N GLU A 67 3.51 6.50 -8.19
CA GLU A 67 4.34 7.04 -7.12
C GLU A 67 3.73 6.78 -5.73
N ILE A 68 2.42 6.97 -5.56
CA ILE A 68 1.72 6.62 -4.31
C ILE A 68 1.81 5.12 -4.04
N GLY A 69 1.61 4.29 -5.05
CA GLY A 69 1.77 2.84 -4.94
C GLY A 69 3.16 2.45 -4.44
N ARG A 70 4.20 3.06 -5.01
CA ARG A 70 5.58 2.87 -4.60
C ARG A 70 5.82 3.32 -3.14
N ARG A 71 5.23 4.45 -2.71
CA ARG A 71 5.32 4.94 -1.33
C ARG A 71 4.63 4.00 -0.34
N LEU A 72 3.44 3.51 -0.67
CA LEU A 72 2.74 2.53 0.15
C LEU A 72 3.58 1.26 0.33
N TRP A 73 4.23 0.79 -0.75
CA TRP A 73 5.12 -0.37 -0.71
C TRP A 73 6.38 -0.12 0.15
N ILE A 74 7.06 1.03 0.00
CA ILE A 74 8.25 1.39 0.79
C ILE A 74 7.92 1.53 2.28
N LYS A 75 6.71 2.01 2.60
CA LYS A 75 6.24 2.20 3.98
C LYS A 75 5.60 0.93 4.60
N ASP A 76 5.75 -0.23 3.95
CA ASP A 76 5.17 -1.49 4.42
C ASP A 76 3.63 -1.46 4.58
N MET A 77 2.95 -0.63 3.79
CA MET A 77 1.48 -0.54 3.77
C MET A 77 0.84 -1.37 2.65
N ALA A 78 1.64 -1.85 1.68
CA ALA A 78 1.20 -2.70 0.58
C ALA A 78 2.29 -3.73 0.25
N ASP A 79 2.20 -4.90 0.83
CA ASP A 79 3.11 -6.02 0.57
C ASP A 79 2.65 -6.88 -0.62
N CYS A 80 3.55 -7.66 -1.18
CA CYS A 80 3.29 -8.52 -2.34
C CYS A 80 2.54 -7.77 -3.46
N ASN A 81 1.30 -8.16 -3.72
CA ASN A 81 0.36 -7.51 -4.66
C ASN A 81 -0.87 -6.90 -3.97
N ALA A 82 -0.80 -6.75 -2.65
CA ALA A 82 -1.90 -6.23 -1.85
C ALA A 82 -2.20 -4.75 -2.13
N GLY A 83 -3.41 -4.34 -1.76
CA GLY A 83 -3.89 -2.99 -1.92
C GLY A 83 -4.27 -2.62 -3.35
N ASN A 84 -4.99 -1.54 -3.48
CA ASN A 84 -5.40 -0.96 -4.75
C ASN A 84 -5.73 0.52 -4.59
N ILE A 85 -5.55 1.25 -5.69
CA ILE A 85 -5.75 2.69 -5.76
C ILE A 85 -6.66 2.96 -6.95
N SER A 86 -7.59 3.89 -6.79
CA SER A 86 -8.37 4.39 -7.92
C SER A 86 -8.58 5.89 -7.87
N TYR A 87 -8.85 6.46 -9.03
CA TYR A 87 -9.13 7.87 -9.20
C TYR A 87 -10.29 8.08 -10.18
N ARG A 88 -11.27 8.89 -9.79
CA ARG A 88 -12.39 9.29 -10.66
C ARG A 88 -11.92 10.32 -11.67
N LEU A 89 -11.74 9.91 -12.92
CA LEU A 89 -11.36 10.80 -14.02
C LEU A 89 -12.48 11.79 -14.34
N ASN A 90 -13.71 11.29 -14.42
CA ASN A 90 -14.93 12.07 -14.66
C ASN A 90 -16.16 11.33 -14.11
N GLN A 91 -17.37 11.75 -14.47
CA GLN A 91 -18.62 11.14 -13.98
C GLN A 91 -18.80 9.69 -14.44
N ASP A 92 -18.21 9.30 -15.57
CA ASP A 92 -18.43 8.01 -16.23
C ASP A 92 -17.24 7.04 -16.08
N CYS A 93 -16.04 7.56 -15.78
CA CYS A 93 -14.80 6.79 -15.85
C CYS A 93 -13.96 6.89 -14.58
N VAL A 94 -13.41 5.74 -14.19
CA VAL A 94 -12.50 5.56 -13.06
C VAL A 94 -11.22 4.90 -13.54
N LEU A 95 -10.07 5.47 -13.21
CA LEU A 95 -8.76 4.87 -13.37
C LEU A 95 -8.46 4.03 -12.14
N THR A 96 -7.97 2.80 -12.30
CA THR A 96 -7.70 1.89 -11.18
C THR A 96 -6.45 1.07 -11.41
N THR A 97 -5.81 0.67 -10.32
CA THR A 97 -4.71 -0.27 -10.36
C THR A 97 -5.19 -1.67 -10.76
N PRO A 98 -4.38 -2.45 -11.49
CA PRO A 98 -4.74 -3.81 -11.86
C PRO A 98 -4.57 -4.79 -10.69
N THR A 99 -5.11 -5.99 -10.85
CA THR A 99 -4.82 -7.12 -9.96
C THR A 99 -3.45 -7.73 -10.24
N LEU A 100 -2.91 -8.48 -9.27
CA LEU A 100 -1.70 -9.31 -9.38
C LEU A 100 -0.44 -8.55 -9.80
N ILE A 101 -0.30 -7.29 -9.35
CA ILE A 101 0.94 -6.52 -9.50
C ILE A 101 1.30 -5.85 -8.18
N SER A 102 2.60 -5.88 -7.84
CA SER A 102 3.10 -5.13 -6.70
C SER A 102 2.99 -3.63 -6.95
N LYS A 103 2.50 -2.90 -5.96
CA LYS A 103 2.37 -1.44 -6.04
C LYS A 103 3.72 -0.74 -6.13
N GLY A 104 4.80 -1.41 -5.67
CA GLY A 104 6.17 -0.91 -5.76
C GLY A 104 6.80 -0.99 -7.16
N PHE A 105 6.22 -1.79 -8.07
CA PHE A 105 6.76 -2.05 -9.42
C PHE A 105 5.75 -1.79 -10.53
N MET A 106 4.68 -1.08 -10.21
CA MET A 106 3.61 -0.77 -11.16
C MET A 106 4.03 0.40 -12.05
N GLU A 107 3.76 0.27 -13.34
CA GLU A 107 4.01 1.29 -14.35
C GLU A 107 2.69 1.97 -14.79
N PRO A 108 2.70 3.21 -15.29
CA PRO A 108 1.51 3.93 -15.73
C PRO A 108 0.64 3.18 -16.75
N ASP A 109 1.28 2.43 -17.67
CA ASP A 109 0.61 1.59 -18.68
C ASP A 109 -0.10 0.35 -18.10
N ASP A 110 0.21 -0.02 -16.87
CA ASP A 110 -0.46 -1.13 -16.18
C ASP A 110 -1.88 -0.76 -15.72
N LEU A 111 -2.14 0.53 -15.52
CA LEU A 111 -3.40 1.02 -15.00
C LEU A 111 -4.55 0.80 -15.99
N VAL A 112 -5.73 0.58 -15.45
CA VAL A 112 -6.93 0.18 -16.20
C VAL A 112 -8.02 1.24 -16.01
N VAL A 113 -8.72 1.60 -17.09
CA VAL A 113 -9.91 2.46 -17.04
C VAL A 113 -11.15 1.59 -17.03
N VAL A 114 -12.08 1.89 -16.13
CA VAL A 114 -13.38 1.25 -16.02
C VAL A 114 -14.50 2.28 -16.07
N ASP A 115 -15.69 1.84 -16.48
CA ASP A 115 -16.90 2.65 -16.30
C ASP A 115 -17.45 2.53 -14.86
N VAL A 116 -18.47 3.30 -14.55
CA VAL A 116 -19.12 3.27 -13.22
C VAL A 116 -19.89 1.98 -12.93
N GLN A 117 -20.07 1.09 -13.91
CA GLN A 117 -20.63 -0.24 -13.77
C GLN A 117 -19.56 -1.31 -13.54
N GLY A 118 -18.28 -0.95 -13.69
CA GLY A 118 -17.14 -1.86 -13.51
C GLY A 118 -16.73 -2.60 -14.78
N ASN A 119 -17.22 -2.19 -15.97
CA ASN A 119 -16.76 -2.72 -17.22
C ASN A 119 -15.42 -2.08 -17.61
N LYS A 120 -14.48 -2.90 -18.07
CA LYS A 120 -13.18 -2.39 -18.53
C LYS A 120 -13.34 -1.65 -19.86
N LEU A 121 -12.93 -0.40 -19.87
CA LEU A 121 -12.92 0.45 -21.06
C LEU A 121 -11.55 0.48 -21.75
N ALA A 122 -10.46 0.50 -20.98
CA ALA A 122 -9.09 0.53 -21.51
C ALA A 122 -8.10 -0.13 -20.54
N GLY A 123 -6.90 -0.45 -21.06
CA GLY A 123 -5.81 -1.06 -20.31
C GLY A 123 -5.59 -2.53 -20.67
N LYS A 124 -4.35 -2.99 -20.52
CA LYS A 124 -3.91 -4.34 -20.92
C LYS A 124 -4.17 -5.39 -19.83
N ARG A 125 -4.16 -4.98 -18.55
CA ARG A 125 -4.25 -5.89 -17.40
C ARG A 125 -5.70 -6.16 -16.98
N ASN A 126 -5.86 -7.11 -16.08
CA ASN A 126 -7.15 -7.42 -15.45
C ASN A 126 -7.43 -6.42 -14.31
N LEU A 127 -8.71 -6.15 -14.06
CA LEU A 127 -9.17 -5.28 -12.99
C LEU A 127 -8.77 -5.81 -11.62
N THR A 128 -8.61 -4.91 -10.64
CA THR A 128 -8.62 -5.32 -9.23
C THR A 128 -9.93 -6.05 -8.90
N SER A 129 -9.83 -7.10 -8.09
CA SER A 129 -11.01 -7.86 -7.61
C SER A 129 -11.94 -7.00 -6.75
N GLU A 130 -11.45 -5.88 -6.21
CA GLU A 130 -12.16 -5.00 -5.29
C GLU A 130 -12.71 -3.73 -5.95
N VAL A 131 -12.73 -3.68 -7.29
CA VAL A 131 -13.25 -2.53 -8.03
C VAL A 131 -14.67 -2.12 -7.60
N ARG A 132 -15.52 -3.11 -7.21
CA ARG A 132 -16.88 -2.83 -6.73
C ARG A 132 -16.92 -2.00 -5.46
N MET A 133 -15.96 -2.21 -4.55
CA MET A 133 -15.82 -1.41 -3.34
C MET A 133 -15.52 0.05 -3.69
N HIS A 134 -14.56 0.30 -4.58
CA HIS A 134 -14.21 1.64 -5.04
C HIS A 134 -15.39 2.33 -5.72
N LEU A 135 -16.06 1.64 -6.66
CA LEU A 135 -17.22 2.18 -7.35
C LEU A 135 -18.39 2.47 -6.41
N GLY A 136 -18.57 1.62 -5.37
CA GLY A 136 -19.55 1.85 -4.31
C GLY A 136 -19.29 3.13 -3.50
N VAL A 137 -18.01 3.43 -3.23
CA VAL A 137 -17.62 4.72 -2.62
C VAL A 137 -17.98 5.87 -3.53
N TYR A 138 -17.58 5.82 -4.80
CA TYR A 138 -17.85 6.89 -5.76
C TYR A 138 -19.34 7.14 -5.98
N ALA A 139 -20.15 6.09 -5.98
CA ALA A 139 -21.60 6.23 -6.12
C ALA A 139 -22.24 6.94 -4.89
N ALA A 140 -21.72 6.68 -3.69
CA ALA A 140 -22.24 7.26 -2.45
C ALA A 140 -21.66 8.63 -2.10
N ARG A 141 -20.45 8.95 -2.61
CA ARG A 141 -19.67 10.15 -2.27
C ARG A 141 -19.25 10.90 -3.56
N PRO A 142 -20.10 11.81 -4.07
CA PRO A 142 -19.74 12.60 -5.26
C PRO A 142 -18.53 13.53 -5.07
N ASP A 143 -18.25 13.92 -3.82
CA ASP A 143 -17.10 14.72 -3.40
C ASP A 143 -15.76 13.96 -3.43
N VAL A 144 -15.80 12.62 -3.38
CA VAL A 144 -14.61 11.77 -3.39
C VAL A 144 -14.13 11.55 -4.82
N ARG A 145 -12.84 11.82 -5.07
CA ARG A 145 -12.17 11.55 -6.34
C ARG A 145 -11.11 10.47 -6.26
N ALA A 146 -10.59 10.17 -5.05
CA ALA A 146 -9.58 9.13 -4.86
C ALA A 146 -9.98 8.15 -3.75
N VAL A 147 -9.67 6.88 -3.96
CA VAL A 147 -9.85 5.79 -2.99
C VAL A 147 -8.56 4.98 -2.94
N ILE A 148 -8.04 4.78 -1.73
CA ILE A 148 -6.85 3.96 -1.47
C ILE A 148 -7.23 2.86 -0.49
N HIS A 149 -7.03 1.62 -0.91
CA HIS A 149 -7.07 0.45 -0.04
C HIS A 149 -5.66 -0.10 0.12
N ALA A 150 -5.28 -0.38 1.36
CA ALA A 150 -3.96 -0.90 1.72
C ALA A 150 -4.04 -1.80 2.95
N HIS A 151 -2.91 -2.45 3.30
CA HIS A 151 -2.79 -3.34 4.44
C HIS A 151 -1.75 -2.83 5.45
N PRO A 152 -1.91 -1.60 6.01
CA PRO A 152 -0.94 -1.03 6.93
C PRO A 152 -0.86 -1.87 8.21
N ARG A 153 0.34 -2.14 8.69
CA ARG A 153 0.59 -3.14 9.74
C ARG A 153 -0.10 -2.84 11.08
N ASN A 154 -0.07 -1.58 11.51
CA ASN A 154 -0.71 -1.18 12.77
C ASN A 154 -2.23 -1.17 12.63
N ALA A 155 -2.76 -0.69 11.52
CA ALA A 155 -4.19 -0.73 11.22
C ALA A 155 -4.71 -2.17 11.13
N LEU A 156 -3.91 -3.12 10.60
CA LEU A 156 -4.25 -4.55 10.57
C LEU A 156 -4.45 -5.13 11.97
N VAL A 157 -3.72 -4.66 13.00
CA VAL A 157 -3.95 -5.12 14.38
C VAL A 157 -5.37 -4.78 14.83
N PHE A 158 -5.87 -3.59 14.53
CA PHE A 158 -7.25 -3.21 14.80
C PHE A 158 -8.23 -4.01 13.94
N ALA A 159 -7.91 -4.25 12.68
CA ALA A 159 -8.74 -5.07 11.78
C ALA A 159 -8.94 -6.50 12.31
N VAL A 160 -7.88 -7.17 12.78
CA VAL A 160 -7.96 -8.56 13.25
C VAL A 160 -8.50 -8.69 14.67
N THR A 161 -8.38 -7.64 15.50
CA THR A 161 -8.94 -7.63 16.86
C THR A 161 -10.41 -7.21 16.91
N GLY A 162 -10.91 -6.60 15.82
CA GLY A 162 -12.27 -6.06 15.78
C GLY A 162 -12.47 -4.86 16.70
N LEU A 163 -11.39 -4.15 17.05
CA LEU A 163 -11.43 -2.96 17.88
C LEU A 163 -11.34 -1.71 17.00
N ALA A 164 -12.24 -0.75 17.20
CA ALA A 164 -12.10 0.56 16.56
C ALA A 164 -10.97 1.35 17.23
N PRO A 165 -10.13 2.09 16.46
CA PRO A 165 -9.23 3.08 17.03
C PRO A 165 -10.02 4.11 17.84
N ALA A 166 -9.48 4.52 18.99
CA ALA A 166 -10.14 5.53 19.83
C ALA A 166 -10.20 6.88 19.11
N SER A 167 -11.28 7.64 19.26
CA SER A 167 -11.39 9.02 18.77
C SER A 167 -11.11 10.02 19.89
N GLY A 168 -10.74 11.26 19.50
CA GLY A 168 -10.50 12.35 20.45
C GLY A 168 -9.17 12.23 21.20
N VAL A 169 -8.13 11.67 20.60
CA VAL A 169 -6.82 11.45 21.27
C VAL A 169 -5.73 12.35 20.74
N LEU A 170 -5.65 12.57 19.43
CA LEU A 170 -4.67 13.43 18.78
C LEU A 170 -5.36 14.48 17.92
N THR A 171 -5.01 15.75 18.13
CA THR A 171 -5.62 16.88 17.42
C THR A 171 -5.48 16.75 15.91
N GLU A 172 -4.27 16.41 15.40
CA GLU A 172 -4.03 16.24 13.97
C GLU A 172 -4.91 15.16 13.33
N VAL A 173 -5.21 14.09 14.07
CA VAL A 173 -6.08 13.01 13.58
C VAL A 173 -7.53 13.50 13.46
N GLU A 174 -8.00 14.21 14.48
CA GLU A 174 -9.38 14.78 14.46
C GLU A 174 -9.52 15.81 13.32
N ASP A 175 -8.49 16.64 13.08
CA ASP A 175 -8.50 17.68 12.06
C ASP A 175 -8.34 17.13 10.63
N THR A 176 -7.65 15.98 10.45
CA THR A 176 -7.32 15.47 9.12
C THR A 176 -8.23 14.35 8.64
N ILE A 177 -8.47 13.33 9.47
CA ILE A 177 -9.25 12.15 9.10
C ILE A 177 -10.49 11.95 9.96
N GLY A 178 -10.58 12.62 11.11
CA GLY A 178 -11.68 12.50 12.05
C GLY A 178 -11.84 11.08 12.62
N ALA A 179 -13.08 10.71 12.90
CA ALA A 179 -13.39 9.38 13.40
C ALA A 179 -13.09 8.29 12.37
N ILE A 180 -12.52 7.18 12.84
CA ILE A 180 -12.18 6.02 12.01
C ILE A 180 -13.27 4.96 12.18
N ALA A 181 -13.89 4.56 11.06
CA ALA A 181 -14.92 3.54 11.10
C ALA A 181 -14.32 2.12 11.15
N LEU A 182 -14.90 1.26 11.98
CA LEU A 182 -14.67 -0.19 11.91
C LEU A 182 -15.79 -0.83 11.10
N VAL A 183 -15.47 -1.30 9.90
CA VAL A 183 -16.41 -1.92 8.97
C VAL A 183 -16.48 -3.42 9.26
N PRO A 184 -17.66 -4.03 9.42
CA PRO A 184 -17.81 -5.46 9.65
C PRO A 184 -17.20 -6.29 8.52
N TYR A 185 -16.77 -7.51 8.86
CA TYR A 185 -16.25 -8.46 7.88
C TYR A 185 -17.27 -8.81 6.79
N ALA A 186 -16.79 -8.81 5.56
CA ALA A 186 -17.44 -9.43 4.42
C ALA A 186 -16.37 -9.99 3.47
N PRO A 187 -16.66 -11.04 2.68
CA PRO A 187 -15.67 -11.62 1.77
C PRO A 187 -15.20 -10.62 0.72
N SER A 188 -13.88 -10.43 0.62
CA SER A 188 -13.24 -9.51 -0.33
C SER A 188 -13.67 -9.77 -1.78
N GLY A 189 -13.78 -8.71 -2.58
CA GLY A 189 -14.17 -8.78 -4.00
C GLY A 189 -15.65 -9.04 -4.26
N THR A 190 -16.47 -9.24 -3.21
CA THR A 190 -17.91 -9.48 -3.35
C THR A 190 -18.73 -8.19 -3.29
N GLN A 191 -19.98 -8.24 -3.73
CA GLN A 191 -20.93 -7.14 -3.55
C GLN A 191 -21.20 -6.89 -2.07
N ALA A 192 -21.26 -7.94 -1.23
CA ALA A 192 -21.43 -7.82 0.21
C ALA A 192 -20.32 -7.00 0.86
N PHE A 193 -19.08 -7.10 0.37
CA PHE A 193 -17.95 -6.30 0.85
C PHE A 193 -18.15 -4.80 0.55
N ALA A 194 -18.58 -4.47 -0.68
CA ALA A 194 -18.91 -3.09 -1.04
C ALA A 194 -20.12 -2.56 -0.23
N ASP A 195 -21.12 -3.40 0.02
CA ASP A 195 -22.32 -3.03 0.76
C ASP A 195 -22.05 -2.81 2.25
N ALA A 196 -21.14 -3.58 2.85
CA ALA A 196 -20.76 -3.42 4.26
C ALA A 196 -20.17 -2.04 4.57
N LEU A 197 -19.54 -1.41 3.59
CA LEU A 197 -18.95 -0.08 3.73
C LEU A 197 -19.99 1.07 3.71
N LYS A 198 -21.10 0.88 2.98
CA LYS A 198 -22.10 1.93 2.71
C LYS A 198 -22.59 2.71 3.95
N PRO A 199 -22.93 2.06 5.09
CA PRO A 199 -23.43 2.78 6.27
C PRO A 199 -22.47 3.80 6.87
N TYR A 200 -21.16 3.63 6.58
CA TYR A 200 -20.09 4.44 7.17
C TYR A 200 -19.62 5.56 6.25
N LEU A 201 -19.96 5.53 4.96
CA LEU A 201 -19.40 6.45 3.95
C LEU A 201 -19.74 7.93 4.22
N ALA A 202 -20.92 8.23 4.75
CA ALA A 202 -21.36 9.61 4.91
C ALA A 202 -20.57 10.40 5.96
N GLY A 203 -19.95 9.72 6.93
CA GLY A 203 -19.34 10.40 8.09
C GLY A 203 -17.83 10.15 8.25
N HIS A 204 -17.20 9.38 7.34
CA HIS A 204 -15.82 8.97 7.54
C HIS A 204 -15.00 9.11 6.27
N SER A 205 -13.70 9.39 6.46
CA SER A 205 -12.69 9.38 5.40
C SER A 205 -11.66 8.26 5.57
N ALA A 206 -11.63 7.60 6.74
CA ALA A 206 -10.75 6.49 7.06
C ALA A 206 -11.55 5.32 7.66
N PHE A 207 -11.23 4.11 7.23
CA PHE A 207 -11.97 2.88 7.56
C PHE A 207 -10.99 1.76 7.86
N ILE A 208 -11.23 1.03 8.95
CA ILE A 208 -10.64 -0.29 9.20
C ILE A 208 -11.63 -1.34 8.68
N LEU A 209 -11.17 -2.21 7.82
CA LEU A 209 -11.95 -3.32 7.25
C LEU A 209 -11.63 -4.58 8.06
N SER A 210 -12.60 -5.06 8.84
CA SER A 210 -12.39 -6.22 9.73
C SER A 210 -11.82 -7.43 9.00
N GLN A 211 -10.77 -8.05 9.56
CA GLN A 211 -10.00 -9.18 9.03
C GLN A 211 -9.45 -8.97 7.61
N HIS A 212 -9.25 -7.70 7.18
CA HIS A 212 -8.83 -7.44 5.81
C HIS A 212 -7.73 -6.37 5.70
N GLY A 213 -8.00 -5.12 6.05
CA GLY A 213 -7.07 -4.01 5.85
C GLY A 213 -7.66 -2.66 6.21
N ALA A 214 -7.28 -1.64 5.47
CA ALA A 214 -7.76 -0.27 5.64
C ALA A 214 -8.16 0.36 4.30
N LEU A 215 -9.08 1.32 4.35
CA LEU A 215 -9.50 2.13 3.22
C LEU A 215 -9.47 3.61 3.62
N THR A 216 -9.00 4.46 2.71
CA THR A 216 -9.12 5.91 2.84
C THR A 216 -9.66 6.53 1.58
N VAL A 217 -10.34 7.66 1.73
CA VAL A 217 -10.95 8.40 0.63
C VAL A 217 -10.56 9.86 0.72
N GLY A 218 -10.52 10.53 -0.43
CA GLY A 218 -10.16 11.95 -0.50
C GLY A 218 -10.72 12.63 -1.75
N ARG A 219 -10.70 13.96 -1.74
CA ARG A 219 -11.01 14.80 -2.90
C ARG A 219 -9.94 14.70 -3.99
N GLY A 220 -8.77 14.13 -3.63
CA GLY A 220 -7.65 13.83 -4.50
C GLY A 220 -6.82 12.68 -3.96
N LEU A 221 -5.85 12.23 -4.77
CA LEU A 221 -4.94 11.13 -4.46
C LEU A 221 -4.06 11.44 -3.24
N ILE A 222 -3.57 12.68 -3.15
CA ILE A 222 -2.71 13.12 -2.05
C ILE A 222 -3.47 13.13 -0.73
N GLU A 223 -4.70 13.68 -0.73
CA GLU A 223 -5.54 13.68 0.47
C GLU A 223 -5.83 12.26 0.96
N ALA A 224 -6.21 11.35 0.06
CA ALA A 224 -6.44 9.95 0.39
C ALA A 224 -5.16 9.25 0.89
N PHE A 225 -4.00 9.56 0.31
CA PHE A 225 -2.71 9.00 0.72
C PHE A 225 -2.28 9.49 2.10
N TRP A 226 -2.37 10.81 2.37
CA TRP A 226 -2.07 11.35 3.69
C TRP A 226 -3.02 10.82 4.76
N ALA A 227 -4.30 10.63 4.44
CA ALA A 227 -5.24 9.97 5.32
C ALA A 227 -4.79 8.55 5.69
N MET A 228 -4.23 7.78 4.73
CA MET A 228 -3.68 6.44 4.99
C MET A 228 -2.44 6.48 5.87
N GLU A 229 -1.53 7.43 5.64
CA GLU A 229 -0.34 7.62 6.49
C GLU A 229 -0.72 8.03 7.92
N THR A 230 -1.68 8.96 8.06
CA THR A 230 -2.20 9.40 9.36
C THR A 230 -2.86 8.25 10.10
N LEU A 231 -3.70 7.46 9.42
CA LEU A 231 -4.36 6.28 9.98
C LEU A 231 -3.33 5.27 10.53
N GLU A 232 -2.33 4.91 9.74
CA GLU A 232 -1.29 3.95 10.13
C GLU A 232 -0.47 4.45 11.31
N THR A 233 -0.02 5.71 11.24
CA THR A 233 0.75 6.35 12.32
C THR A 233 -0.07 6.38 13.60
N TYR A 234 -1.34 6.78 13.52
CA TYR A 234 -2.22 6.84 14.67
C TYR A 234 -2.48 5.48 15.32
N CYS A 235 -2.75 4.46 14.51
CA CYS A 235 -2.88 3.09 14.99
C CYS A 235 -1.61 2.64 15.74
N GLY A 236 -0.43 2.95 15.22
CA GLY A 236 0.85 2.65 15.89
C GLY A 236 1.00 3.36 17.23
N VAL A 237 0.64 4.65 17.29
CA VAL A 237 0.66 5.43 18.55
C VAL A 237 -0.29 4.81 19.57
N LEU A 238 -1.51 4.46 19.19
CA LEU A 238 -2.48 3.84 20.10
C LEU A 238 -2.00 2.48 20.64
N LEU A 239 -1.37 1.66 19.80
CA LEU A 239 -0.80 0.38 20.21
C LEU A 239 0.34 0.57 21.19
N ALA A 240 1.27 1.48 20.92
CA ALA A 240 2.38 1.79 21.80
C ALA A 240 1.91 2.41 23.13
N ALA A 241 0.96 3.36 23.08
CA ALA A 241 0.43 4.03 24.27
C ALA A 241 -0.21 3.05 25.26
N ARG A 242 -0.92 2.01 24.77
CA ARG A 242 -1.54 0.98 25.62
C ARG A 242 -0.52 0.22 26.50
N SER A 243 0.72 0.11 26.07
CA SER A 243 1.79 -0.50 26.89
C SER A 243 2.26 0.38 28.05
N LEU A 244 1.99 1.69 27.97
CA LEU A 244 2.34 2.67 29.00
C LEU A 244 1.19 2.96 29.98
N GLY A 245 -0.06 2.59 29.62
CA GLY A 245 -1.23 2.81 30.44
C GLY A 245 -2.49 3.15 29.62
N GLU A 246 -3.41 3.88 30.25
CA GLU A 246 -4.63 4.34 29.60
C GLU A 246 -4.37 5.49 28.63
N VAL A 247 -5.00 5.40 27.46
CA VAL A 247 -4.99 6.47 26.46
C VAL A 247 -5.90 7.61 26.93
N ARG A 248 -5.33 8.82 27.05
CA ARG A 248 -6.09 10.01 27.47
C ARG A 248 -6.70 10.70 26.26
N LYS A 249 -7.93 11.17 26.42
CA LYS A 249 -8.60 11.99 25.41
C LYS A 249 -8.23 13.46 25.52
N ILE A 250 -8.39 14.18 24.42
CA ILE A 250 -8.32 15.64 24.36
C ILE A 250 -9.43 16.18 25.28
N PRO A 251 -9.14 17.16 26.15
CA PRO A 251 -10.18 17.75 27.01
C PRO A 251 -11.32 18.36 26.19
N GLY A 252 -12.54 17.88 26.42
CA GLY A 252 -13.75 18.37 25.72
C GLY A 252 -14.08 17.64 24.40
N SER A 253 -13.33 16.59 24.02
CA SER A 253 -13.65 15.76 22.84
C SER A 253 -14.65 14.65 23.14
#